data_77b4ac688f9376672a5c00a1589875da
#
_entry.id   77b4ac688f9376672a5c00a1589875da
#
_cell.length_a   1.000
_cell.length_b   1.000
_cell.length_c   1.000
_cell.angle_alpha   90.00
_cell.angle_beta   90.00
_cell.angle_gamma   90.00
#
_symmetry.space_group_name_H-M   'P 1'
#
loop_
_entity.id
_entity.type
_entity.pdbx_description
1 polymer ?
#
loop_
_entity_poly.entity_id
_entity_poly.type
_entity_poly.pdbx_seq_one_letter_code
_entity_poly.pdbx_strand_id
1 'polypeptide(L)' 'MSNSQDVTNAVGAIAEMEWIFYTAIRNAGADVPEAAMLTREYLIATIHGKSNAAPEGE' A
#
# COMPACT_ATOMS: atom_id res chain seq x y z
N MET A 1 -15.33 21.88 6.61
CA MET A 1 -15.16 20.85 6.33
C MET A 1 -13.85 20.37 6.35
N SER A 2 -13.55 19.44 6.92
CA SER A 2 -12.26 18.95 7.07
C SER A 2 -11.92 17.89 6.10
N ASN A 3 -12.72 17.75 5.10
CA ASN A 3 -12.52 16.69 4.18
C ASN A 3 -11.22 16.75 3.41
N SER A 4 -10.79 17.96 3.05
CA SER A 4 -9.56 18.10 2.33
C SER A 4 -8.40 17.66 3.18
N GLN A 5 -8.42 18.03 4.45
CA GLN A 5 -7.36 17.66 5.35
C GLN A 5 -7.32 16.15 5.57
N ASP A 6 -8.49 15.55 5.70
CA ASP A 6 -8.57 14.11 5.90
C ASP A 6 -8.04 13.36 4.69
N VAL A 7 -8.37 13.83 3.51
CA VAL A 7 -7.89 13.21 2.29
C VAL A 7 -6.38 13.37 2.18
N THR A 8 -5.86 14.54 2.51
CA THR A 8 -4.44 14.78 2.48
C THR A 8 -3.72 13.84 3.43
N ASN A 9 -4.26 13.67 4.62
CA ASN A 9 -3.65 12.78 5.60
C ASN A 9 -3.68 11.34 5.14
N ALA A 10 -4.77 10.92 4.53
CA ALA A 10 -4.88 9.56 4.05
C ALA A 10 -3.90 9.29 2.91
N VAL A 11 -3.77 10.24 2.00
CA VAL A 11 -2.84 10.09 0.90
C VAL A 11 -1.41 10.06 1.43
N GLY A 12 -1.10 10.88 2.42
CA GLY A 12 0.21 10.88 3.00
C GLY A 12 0.54 9.55 3.66
N ALA A 13 -0.42 8.97 4.34
CA ALA A 13 -0.21 7.68 4.99
C ALA A 13 0.02 6.58 3.95
N ILE A 14 -0.73 6.62 2.87
CA ILE A 14 -0.55 5.64 1.81
C ILE A 14 0.81 5.82 1.16
N ALA A 15 1.23 7.05 0.94
CA ALA A 15 2.53 7.30 0.33
C ALA A 15 3.66 6.78 1.21
N GLU A 16 3.54 6.95 2.51
CA GLU A 16 4.53 6.43 3.43
C GLU A 16 4.57 4.92 3.38
N MET A 17 3.42 4.30 3.35
CA MET A 17 3.34 2.86 3.30
C MET A 17 3.96 2.33 2.02
N GLU A 18 3.71 3.02 0.93
CA GLU A 18 4.29 2.66 -0.35
C GLU A 18 5.81 2.72 -0.30
N TRP A 19 6.34 3.77 0.31
CA TRP A 19 7.78 3.93 0.41
C TRP A 19 8.41 2.82 1.26
N ILE A 20 7.74 2.48 2.35
CA ILE A 20 8.22 1.42 3.22
C ILE A 20 8.24 0.08 2.48
N PHE A 21 7.16 -0.23 1.77
CA PHE A 21 7.11 -1.47 1.01
C PHE A 21 8.18 -1.50 -0.07
N TYR A 22 8.29 -0.41 -0.79
CA TYR A 22 9.25 -0.34 -1.89
C TYR A 22 10.67 -0.53 -1.36
N THR A 23 11.00 0.16 -0.30
CA THR A 23 12.35 0.06 0.26
C THR A 23 12.62 -1.35 0.76
N ALA A 24 11.68 -1.97 1.41
CA ALA A 24 11.84 -3.32 1.92
C ALA A 24 12.04 -4.32 0.78
N ILE A 25 11.27 -4.17 -0.28
CA ILE A 25 11.36 -5.08 -1.41
C ILE A 25 12.68 -4.88 -2.14
N ARG A 26 13.12 -3.63 -2.27
CA ARG A 26 14.43 -3.38 -2.86
C ARG A 26 15.53 -3.99 -2.02
N ASN A 27 15.43 -3.85 -0.72
CA ASN A 27 16.43 -4.42 0.18
C ASN A 27 16.46 -5.93 0.12
N ALA A 28 15.36 -6.53 -0.24
CA ALA A 28 15.30 -7.98 -0.40
C ALA A 28 15.92 -8.44 -1.70
N GLY A 29 16.28 -7.54 -2.59
CA GLY A 29 16.99 -7.89 -3.80
C GLY A 29 16.26 -7.62 -5.10
N ALA A 30 15.05 -7.11 -5.04
CA ALA A 30 14.30 -6.86 -6.26
C ALA A 30 14.86 -5.64 -6.98
N ASP A 31 14.82 -5.64 -8.29
CA ASP A 31 15.24 -4.47 -9.05
C ASP A 31 14.13 -3.44 -9.05
N VAL A 32 14.39 -2.28 -9.62
CA VAL A 32 13.45 -1.17 -9.54
C VAL A 32 12.10 -1.50 -10.15
N PRO A 33 12.01 -2.02 -11.36
CA PRO A 33 10.69 -2.31 -11.93
C PRO A 33 9.94 -3.36 -11.14
N GLU A 34 10.64 -4.35 -10.66
CA GLU A 34 10.01 -5.42 -9.90
C GLU A 34 9.53 -4.90 -8.57
N ALA A 35 10.35 -4.09 -7.90
CA ALA A 35 9.98 -3.53 -6.62
C ALA A 35 8.77 -2.61 -6.77
N ALA A 36 8.72 -1.82 -7.83
CA ALA A 36 7.60 -0.95 -8.06
C ALA A 36 6.31 -1.74 -8.27
N MET A 37 6.39 -2.80 -9.04
CA MET A 37 5.22 -3.63 -9.29
C MET A 37 4.74 -4.32 -8.02
N LEU A 38 5.66 -4.89 -7.26
CA LEU A 38 5.28 -5.60 -6.04
C LEU A 38 4.75 -4.64 -4.99
N THR A 39 5.31 -3.45 -4.90
CA THR A 39 4.83 -2.45 -3.97
C THR A 39 3.37 -2.13 -4.28
N ARG A 40 3.07 -1.94 -5.55
CA ARG A 40 1.73 -1.64 -5.95
C ARG A 40 0.77 -2.77 -5.61
N GLU A 41 1.19 -3.99 -5.88
CA GLU A 41 0.35 -5.15 -5.61
C GLU A 41 0.12 -5.33 -4.13
N TYR A 42 1.13 -5.14 -3.32
CA TYR A 42 0.98 -5.27 -1.88
C TYR A 42 0.08 -4.18 -1.32
N LEU A 43 0.18 -2.96 -1.84
CA LEU A 43 -0.69 -1.91 -1.39
C LEU A 43 -2.14 -2.19 -1.73
N ILE A 44 -2.39 -2.62 -2.94
CA ILE A 44 -3.74 -2.95 -3.36
C ILE A 44 -4.28 -4.08 -2.51
N ALA A 45 -3.49 -5.09 -2.27
CA ALA A 45 -3.93 -6.22 -1.46
C ALA A 45 -4.21 -5.81 -0.03
N THR A 46 -3.41 -4.91 0.51
CA THR A 46 -3.61 -4.45 1.87
C THR A 46 -4.92 -3.68 1.98
N ILE A 47 -5.17 -2.81 1.03
CA ILE A 47 -6.39 -2.01 1.05
C ILE A 47 -7.62 -2.88 0.82
N HIS A 48 -7.55 -3.71 -0.18
CA HIS A 48 -8.69 -4.58 -0.49
C HIS A 48 -8.84 -5.71 0.52
N GLY A 49 -7.75 -6.16 1.04
CA GLY A 49 -7.78 -7.22 2.01
C GLY A 49 -8.58 -6.89 3.22
N LYS A 50 -8.51 -5.63 3.63
CA LYS A 50 -9.29 -5.22 4.74
C LYS A 50 -10.75 -5.33 4.48
N SER A 51 -11.18 -4.99 3.30
CA SER A 51 -12.58 -5.06 3.01
C SER A 51 -13.02 -6.45 2.71
N ASN A 52 -12.11 -7.30 2.26
CA ASN A 52 -12.51 -8.63 1.87
C ASN A 52 -12.25 -9.66 2.92
N ALA A 53 -11.70 -9.30 3.99
CA ALA A 53 -11.33 -10.25 4.97
C ALA A 53 -12.47 -11.07 5.45
N ALA A 54 -13.55 -10.47 5.57
CA ALA A 54 -14.68 -11.16 6.10
C ALA A 54 -15.14 -12.28 5.25
N PRO A 55 -15.28 -12.07 4.05
CA PRO A 55 -15.91 -13.08 3.28
C PRO A 55 -15.18 -14.34 3.23
N GLU A 56 -14.21 -14.37 3.36
CA GLU A 56 -13.63 -15.39 3.22
C GLU A 56 -13.96 -16.32 3.90
N GLY A 57 -14.01 -16.17 4.41
CA GLY A 57 -14.41 -17.08 5.12
C GLY A 57 -15.43 -17.74 4.60
N GLU A 58 -15.77 -17.52 4.09
CA GLU A 58 -16.54 -18.10 3.94
C GLU A 58 -16.51 -18.62 3.56
#